data_75ddb0eadca8705708cdd9be83ad86b1
#
_entry.id   75ddb0eadca8705708cdd9be83ad86b1
#
_cell.length_a   1.000
_cell.length_b   1.000
_cell.length_c   1.000
_cell.angle_alpha   90.00
_cell.angle_beta   90.00
_cell.angle_gamma   90.00
#
_symmetry.space_group_name_H-M   'P 1'
#
loop_
_entity.id
_entity.type
_entity.pdbx_description
1 polymer ?
#
loop_
_entity_poly.entity_id
_entity_poly.type
_entity_poly.pdbx_seq_one_letter_code
_entity_poly.pdbx_strand_id
1 'polypeptide(L)'
;MSKVFVCINGKTLAECQEQAAGKYAAELRLDLAPINPLEIKRLWGSCEEWILTLRSDFTTRSNWKEVFKYCLNLKPVYVDIDSELPEEVKKEVTEWVKSSSADLILSYHNFDETPEFEVLMEVISALKADGADVIKIACMAQEEEDNLIVMDLYREHDRLVAFCMGEEGRESRVTSLFFGEKMTYAAASEYSIVAPGQLTYGELSDLLNFGFDDE
;
A
#
# COMPACT_ATOMS: atom_id res chain seq x y z
N MET A 1 4.88 16.27 -2.84
CA MET A 1 3.56 16.42 -2.16
C MET A 1 3.23 15.08 -1.53
N SER A 2 2.78 15.06 -0.28
CA SER A 2 2.41 13.82 0.42
C SER A 2 1.14 13.22 -0.18
N LYS A 3 1.03 11.89 -0.22
CA LYS A 3 -0.09 11.18 -0.85
C LYS A 3 -0.78 10.23 0.14
N VAL A 4 -2.09 10.32 0.20
CA VAL A 4 -2.92 9.35 0.93
C VAL A 4 -3.64 8.48 -0.08
N PHE A 5 -3.27 7.19 -0.13
CA PHE A 5 -3.94 6.21 -0.98
C PHE A 5 -5.10 5.56 -0.21
N VAL A 6 -6.32 5.76 -0.70
CA VAL A 6 -7.50 5.15 -0.08
C VAL A 6 -7.65 3.71 -0.55
N CYS A 7 -7.68 2.77 0.39
CA CYS A 7 -7.84 1.35 0.10
C CYS A 7 -9.27 1.06 -0.39
N ILE A 8 -9.38 0.53 -1.61
CA ILE A 8 -10.64 0.13 -2.23
C ILE A 8 -10.83 -1.37 -2.05
N ASN A 9 -11.83 -1.74 -1.26
CA ASN A 9 -12.17 -3.13 -0.90
C ASN A 9 -13.68 -3.43 -0.99
N GLY A 10 -14.45 -2.55 -1.63
CA GLY A 10 -15.89 -2.70 -1.83
C GLY A 10 -16.24 -4.00 -2.54
N LYS A 11 -17.39 -4.57 -2.22
CA LYS A 11 -17.87 -5.86 -2.77
C LYS A 11 -18.60 -5.71 -4.09
N THR A 12 -18.97 -4.47 -4.43
CA THR A 12 -19.63 -4.09 -5.68
C THR A 12 -18.94 -2.89 -6.29
N LEU A 13 -19.13 -2.66 -7.59
CA LEU A 13 -18.63 -1.46 -8.25
C LEU A 13 -19.14 -0.17 -7.59
N ALA A 14 -20.39 -0.15 -7.16
CA ALA A 14 -20.99 1.02 -6.51
C ALA A 14 -20.27 1.36 -5.19
N GLU A 15 -20.00 0.37 -4.35
CA GLU A 15 -19.25 0.54 -3.11
C GLU A 15 -17.80 1.00 -3.39
N CYS A 16 -17.14 0.40 -4.39
CA CYS A 16 -15.79 0.83 -4.78
C CYS A 16 -15.78 2.29 -5.27
N GLN A 17 -16.78 2.70 -6.05
CA GLN A 17 -16.91 4.08 -6.52
C GLN A 17 -17.19 5.06 -5.38
N GLU A 18 -18.00 4.67 -4.40
CA GLU A 18 -18.25 5.46 -3.19
C GLU A 18 -16.96 5.66 -2.38
N GLN A 19 -16.19 4.59 -2.18
CA GLN A 19 -14.89 4.67 -1.50
C GLN A 19 -13.88 5.59 -2.22
N ALA A 20 -13.88 5.58 -3.55
CA ALA A 20 -12.99 6.39 -4.38
C ALA A 20 -13.46 7.85 -4.56
N ALA A 21 -14.74 8.15 -4.28
CA ALA A 21 -15.35 9.44 -4.57
C ALA A 21 -14.62 10.61 -3.88
N GLY A 22 -14.21 11.60 -4.69
CA GLY A 22 -13.51 12.81 -4.21
C GLY A 22 -12.10 12.56 -3.71
N LYS A 23 -11.49 11.40 -4.01
CA LYS A 23 -10.10 11.08 -3.63
C LYS A 23 -9.18 11.29 -4.83
N TYR A 24 -7.98 11.81 -4.56
CA TYR A 24 -6.95 11.97 -5.59
C TYR A 24 -6.27 10.64 -5.93
N ALA A 25 -5.98 9.85 -4.91
CA ALA A 25 -5.22 8.61 -5.03
C ALA A 25 -5.91 7.43 -4.32
N ALA A 26 -5.84 6.25 -4.90
CA ALA A 26 -6.45 5.05 -4.35
C ALA A 26 -5.59 3.80 -4.58
N GLU A 27 -5.75 2.82 -3.68
CA GLU A 27 -5.21 1.47 -3.80
C GLU A 27 -6.32 0.50 -4.14
N LEU A 28 -6.22 -0.21 -5.27
CA LEU A 28 -7.14 -1.30 -5.59
C LEU A 28 -6.61 -2.62 -5.04
N ARG A 29 -7.32 -3.16 -4.05
CA ARG A 29 -7.08 -4.47 -3.44
C ARG A 29 -7.77 -5.55 -4.29
N LEU A 30 -7.04 -6.13 -5.26
CA LEU A 30 -7.57 -7.16 -6.17
C LEU A 30 -8.11 -8.39 -5.44
N ASP A 31 -7.54 -8.73 -4.29
CA ASP A 31 -7.96 -9.84 -3.44
C ASP A 31 -9.30 -9.56 -2.73
N LEU A 32 -9.56 -8.31 -2.35
CA LEU A 32 -10.72 -7.90 -1.55
C LEU A 32 -11.89 -7.38 -2.38
N ALA A 33 -11.64 -6.80 -3.56
CA ALA A 33 -12.65 -6.23 -4.43
C ALA A 33 -13.02 -7.22 -5.57
N PRO A 34 -14.14 -7.97 -5.46
CA PRO A 34 -14.51 -9.01 -6.43
C PRO A 34 -15.20 -8.43 -7.67
N ILE A 35 -14.68 -7.31 -8.20
CA ILE A 35 -15.20 -6.65 -9.40
C ILE A 35 -14.45 -7.17 -10.65
N ASN A 36 -15.16 -7.21 -11.78
CA ASN A 36 -14.60 -7.71 -13.03
C ASN A 36 -13.79 -6.64 -13.79
N PRO A 37 -13.01 -7.00 -14.82
CA PRO A 37 -12.17 -6.06 -15.55
C PRO A 37 -12.90 -4.84 -16.14
N LEU A 38 -14.14 -4.99 -16.60
CA LEU A 38 -14.92 -3.86 -17.13
C LEU A 38 -15.36 -2.90 -16.02
N GLU A 39 -15.68 -3.44 -14.87
CA GLU A 39 -15.98 -2.65 -13.66
C GLU A 39 -14.73 -1.94 -13.15
N ILE A 40 -13.57 -2.62 -13.12
CA ILE A 40 -12.28 -2.00 -12.78
C ILE A 40 -12.00 -0.81 -13.70
N LYS A 41 -12.21 -0.96 -15.02
CA LYS A 41 -12.01 0.14 -15.98
C LYS A 41 -12.92 1.34 -15.67
N ARG A 42 -14.15 1.10 -15.25
CA ARG A 42 -15.08 2.18 -14.86
C ARG A 42 -14.63 2.87 -13.57
N LEU A 43 -14.18 2.09 -12.61
CA LEU A 43 -13.65 2.57 -11.34
C LEU A 43 -12.38 3.41 -11.55
N TRP A 44 -11.52 3.03 -12.50
CA TRP A 44 -10.21 3.66 -12.72
C TRP A 44 -10.28 5.16 -13.03
N GLY A 45 -11.37 5.62 -13.62
CA GLY A 45 -11.63 7.03 -13.87
C GLY A 45 -12.03 7.84 -12.63
N SER A 46 -12.14 7.23 -11.45
CA SER A 46 -12.57 7.92 -10.22
C SER A 46 -11.42 8.62 -9.48
N CYS A 47 -10.18 8.22 -9.72
CA CYS A 47 -8.98 8.81 -9.11
C CYS A 47 -7.90 9.04 -10.16
N GLU A 48 -6.98 9.98 -9.87
CA GLU A 48 -5.86 10.31 -10.77
C GLU A 48 -4.70 9.31 -10.64
N GLU A 49 -4.44 8.83 -9.42
CA GLU A 49 -3.33 7.92 -9.14
C GLU A 49 -3.82 6.62 -8.50
N TRP A 50 -3.26 5.50 -8.97
CA TRP A 50 -3.64 4.17 -8.50
C TRP A 50 -2.43 3.35 -8.08
N ILE A 51 -2.55 2.67 -6.93
CA ILE A 51 -1.76 1.48 -6.60
C ILE A 51 -2.58 0.26 -6.98
N LEU A 52 -1.99 -0.65 -7.75
CA LEU A 52 -2.56 -1.97 -8.02
C LEU A 52 -1.93 -2.97 -7.06
N THR A 53 -2.71 -3.51 -6.13
CA THR A 53 -2.19 -4.42 -5.09
C THR A 53 -2.56 -5.86 -5.38
N LEU A 54 -1.54 -6.73 -5.44
CA LEU A 54 -1.63 -8.17 -5.61
C LEU A 54 -1.21 -8.89 -4.33
N ARG A 55 -2.10 -9.73 -3.80
CA ARG A 55 -1.83 -10.60 -2.64
C ARG A 55 -2.01 -12.08 -3.04
N SER A 56 -1.47 -12.99 -2.23
CA SER A 56 -1.46 -14.44 -2.49
C SER A 56 -2.85 -14.99 -2.80
N ASP A 57 -3.87 -14.57 -2.06
CA ASP A 57 -5.25 -15.03 -2.25
C ASP A 57 -5.80 -14.77 -3.65
N PHE A 58 -5.40 -13.65 -4.26
CA PHE A 58 -5.82 -13.35 -5.63
C PHE A 58 -5.18 -14.31 -6.65
N THR A 59 -3.94 -14.74 -6.42
CA THR A 59 -3.21 -15.63 -7.33
C THR A 59 -3.76 -17.05 -7.38
N THR A 60 -4.64 -17.41 -6.46
CA THR A 60 -5.37 -18.69 -6.47
C THR A 60 -6.47 -18.78 -7.54
N ARG A 61 -6.90 -17.64 -8.09
CA ARG A 61 -7.94 -17.57 -9.12
C ARG A 61 -7.36 -18.02 -10.46
N SER A 62 -8.10 -18.84 -11.21
CA SER A 62 -7.63 -19.40 -12.50
C SER A 62 -7.28 -18.35 -13.56
N ASN A 63 -7.92 -17.17 -13.51
CA ASN A 63 -7.74 -16.07 -14.47
C ASN A 63 -6.95 -14.88 -13.91
N TRP A 64 -6.25 -15.04 -12.78
CA TRP A 64 -5.60 -13.93 -12.10
C TRP A 64 -4.58 -13.19 -12.99
N LYS A 65 -3.83 -13.92 -13.81
CA LYS A 65 -2.82 -13.33 -14.72
C LYS A 65 -3.44 -12.42 -15.76
N GLU A 66 -4.58 -12.83 -16.33
CA GLU A 66 -5.31 -12.05 -17.34
C GLU A 66 -5.86 -10.76 -16.72
N VAL A 67 -6.48 -10.87 -15.54
CA VAL A 67 -7.03 -9.71 -14.81
C VAL A 67 -5.92 -8.77 -14.39
N PHE A 68 -4.82 -9.29 -13.84
CA PHE A 68 -3.68 -8.46 -13.43
C PHE A 68 -3.07 -7.70 -14.61
N LYS A 69 -2.78 -8.38 -15.73
CA LYS A 69 -2.26 -7.73 -16.96
C LYS A 69 -3.22 -6.69 -17.52
N TYR A 70 -4.52 -6.97 -17.47
CA TYR A 70 -5.52 -5.99 -17.85
C TYR A 70 -5.43 -4.73 -16.99
N CYS A 71 -5.35 -4.88 -15.67
CA CYS A 71 -5.21 -3.77 -14.73
C CYS A 71 -3.88 -3.01 -14.94
N LEU A 72 -2.79 -3.72 -15.18
CA LEU A 72 -1.48 -3.10 -15.45
C LEU A 72 -1.53 -2.20 -16.70
N ASN A 73 -2.30 -2.58 -17.73
CA ASN A 73 -2.51 -1.75 -18.92
C ASN A 73 -3.34 -0.47 -18.66
N LEU A 74 -3.99 -0.35 -17.50
CA LEU A 74 -4.66 0.88 -17.06
C LEU A 74 -3.65 1.90 -16.48
N LYS A 75 -2.37 1.55 -16.44
CA LYS A 75 -1.24 2.39 -16.04
C LYS A 75 -1.34 2.88 -14.59
N PRO A 76 -1.35 1.97 -13.60
CA PRO A 76 -1.15 2.35 -12.21
C PRO A 76 0.18 3.10 -12.06
N VAL A 77 0.30 3.98 -11.06
CA VAL A 77 1.58 4.62 -10.74
C VAL A 77 2.48 3.66 -9.96
N TYR A 78 1.87 2.79 -9.15
CA TYR A 78 2.57 1.74 -8.42
C TYR A 78 1.85 0.40 -8.57
N VAL A 79 2.64 -0.67 -8.47
CA VAL A 79 2.17 -2.05 -8.27
C VAL A 79 2.76 -2.56 -6.97
N ASP A 80 1.92 -2.92 -6.02
CA ASP A 80 2.31 -3.46 -4.71
C ASP A 80 2.13 -4.98 -4.71
N ILE A 81 3.22 -5.73 -4.54
CA ILE A 81 3.20 -7.18 -4.38
C ILE A 81 3.85 -7.59 -3.07
N ASP A 82 3.31 -8.65 -2.47
CA ASP A 82 3.82 -9.18 -1.22
C ASP A 82 5.13 -9.95 -1.41
N SER A 83 6.10 -9.74 -0.53
CA SER A 83 7.37 -10.47 -0.54
C SER A 83 7.22 -11.98 -0.31
N GLU A 84 6.11 -12.38 0.33
CA GLU A 84 5.80 -13.78 0.61
C GLU A 84 5.14 -14.53 -0.57
N LEU A 85 4.86 -13.84 -1.69
CA LEU A 85 4.39 -14.53 -2.90
C LEU A 85 5.39 -15.62 -3.33
N PRO A 86 4.90 -16.74 -3.90
CA PRO A 86 5.78 -17.76 -4.46
C PRO A 86 6.80 -17.15 -5.43
N GLU A 87 8.04 -17.58 -5.33
CA GLU A 87 9.18 -16.99 -6.07
C GLU A 87 8.93 -16.89 -7.58
N GLU A 88 8.32 -17.93 -8.17
CA GLU A 88 7.96 -17.95 -9.59
C GLU A 88 6.94 -16.85 -9.94
N VAL A 89 5.96 -16.60 -9.04
CA VAL A 89 4.94 -15.57 -9.23
C VAL A 89 5.57 -14.19 -9.08
N LYS A 90 6.40 -13.97 -8.04
CA LYS A 90 7.14 -12.71 -7.85
C LYS A 90 7.94 -12.35 -9.08
N LYS A 91 8.76 -13.28 -9.57
CA LYS A 91 9.61 -13.08 -10.75
C LYS A 91 8.78 -12.71 -11.99
N GLU A 92 7.73 -13.47 -12.28
CA GLU A 92 6.87 -13.23 -13.44
C GLU A 92 6.19 -11.86 -13.35
N VAL A 93 5.64 -11.50 -12.18
CA VAL A 93 4.97 -10.21 -11.98
C VAL A 93 5.98 -9.06 -12.03
N THR A 94 7.15 -9.21 -11.43
CA THR A 94 8.23 -8.22 -11.50
C THR A 94 8.61 -7.92 -12.95
N GLU A 95 8.77 -8.95 -13.81
CA GLU A 95 9.07 -8.76 -15.24
C GLU A 95 7.97 -7.98 -15.96
N TRP A 96 6.69 -8.23 -15.65
CA TRP A 96 5.58 -7.48 -16.25
C TRP A 96 5.56 -6.03 -15.79
N VAL A 97 5.77 -5.79 -14.49
CA VAL A 97 5.79 -4.44 -13.93
C VAL A 97 6.97 -3.64 -14.50
N LYS A 98 8.16 -4.22 -14.56
CA LYS A 98 9.36 -3.60 -15.16
C LYS A 98 9.20 -3.28 -16.66
N SER A 99 8.29 -3.98 -17.35
CA SER A 99 7.94 -3.71 -18.75
C SER A 99 6.85 -2.64 -18.90
N SER A 100 6.31 -2.11 -17.79
CA SER A 100 5.29 -1.08 -17.72
C SER A 100 5.89 0.28 -17.31
N SER A 101 5.01 1.26 -17.06
CA SER A 101 5.40 2.56 -16.51
C SER A 101 5.23 2.65 -14.99
N ALA A 102 4.82 1.57 -14.32
CA ALA A 102 4.60 1.55 -12.89
C ALA A 102 5.89 1.27 -12.13
N ASP A 103 6.04 1.89 -10.97
CA ASP A 103 7.07 1.51 -9.99
C ASP A 103 6.61 0.29 -9.19
N LEU A 104 7.54 -0.65 -8.96
CA LEU A 104 7.29 -1.85 -8.18
C LEU A 104 7.50 -1.59 -6.69
N ILE A 105 6.44 -1.75 -5.90
CA ILE A 105 6.51 -1.82 -4.44
C ILE A 105 6.63 -3.29 -4.05
N LEU A 106 7.71 -3.69 -3.36
CA LEU A 106 7.78 -4.96 -2.65
C LEU A 106 7.47 -4.73 -1.18
N SER A 107 6.44 -5.44 -0.68
CA SER A 107 5.91 -5.26 0.67
C SER A 107 6.31 -6.41 1.57
N TYR A 108 6.86 -6.09 2.73
CA TYR A 108 7.04 -6.98 3.86
C TYR A 108 5.97 -6.69 4.92
N HIS A 109 5.31 -7.72 5.41
CA HIS A 109 4.36 -7.63 6.50
C HIS A 109 4.76 -8.57 7.64
N ASN A 110 4.79 -8.05 8.86
CA ASN A 110 4.89 -8.87 10.06
C ASN A 110 3.68 -8.54 10.95
N PHE A 111 2.77 -9.50 11.09
CA PHE A 111 1.52 -9.33 11.85
C PHE A 111 1.68 -9.68 13.33
N ASP A 112 2.85 -10.16 13.74
CA ASP A 112 3.11 -10.59 15.11
C ASP A 112 3.86 -9.53 15.93
N GLU A 113 4.88 -8.90 15.34
CA GLU A 113 5.77 -7.97 16.05
C GLU A 113 6.43 -6.96 15.07
N THR A 114 7.09 -5.94 15.61
CA THR A 114 8.05 -5.10 14.90
C THR A 114 9.46 -5.62 15.18
N PRO A 115 10.15 -6.23 14.20
CA PRO A 115 11.52 -6.71 14.38
C PRO A 115 12.50 -5.58 14.68
N GLU A 116 13.63 -5.93 15.30
CA GLU A 116 14.75 -5.03 15.52
C GLU A 116 15.25 -4.36 14.24
N PHE A 117 15.83 -3.17 14.38
CA PHE A 117 16.28 -2.35 13.25
C PHE A 117 17.19 -3.12 12.26
N GLU A 118 18.17 -3.88 12.77
CA GLU A 118 19.11 -4.63 11.96
C GLU A 118 18.42 -5.72 11.12
N VAL A 119 17.40 -6.38 11.68
CA VAL A 119 16.61 -7.38 10.96
C VAL A 119 15.81 -6.73 9.83
N LEU A 120 15.19 -5.59 10.09
CA LEU A 120 14.46 -4.84 9.06
C LEU A 120 15.40 -4.32 7.97
N MET A 121 16.64 -3.94 8.28
CA MET A 121 17.66 -3.58 7.30
C MET A 121 18.06 -4.76 6.39
N GLU A 122 18.12 -5.98 6.93
CA GLU A 122 18.34 -7.18 6.12
C GLU A 122 17.16 -7.43 5.17
N VAL A 123 15.93 -7.29 5.67
CA VAL A 123 14.71 -7.39 4.84
C VAL A 123 14.73 -6.36 3.72
N ILE A 124 15.01 -5.10 4.02
CA ILE A 124 15.11 -4.01 3.03
C ILE A 124 16.16 -4.36 1.96
N SER A 125 17.32 -4.87 2.38
CA SER A 125 18.39 -5.25 1.46
C SER A 125 17.96 -6.39 0.54
N ALA A 126 17.24 -7.38 1.05
CA ALA A 126 16.69 -8.49 0.26
C ALA A 126 15.64 -7.99 -0.76
N LEU A 127 14.68 -7.17 -0.34
CA LEU A 127 13.65 -6.62 -1.23
C LEU A 127 14.25 -5.75 -2.34
N LYS A 128 15.31 -5.01 -2.03
CA LYS A 128 16.05 -4.24 -3.02
C LYS A 128 16.76 -5.15 -4.03
N ALA A 129 17.35 -6.25 -3.58
CA ALA A 129 17.98 -7.23 -4.45
C ALA A 129 16.95 -7.93 -5.36
N ASP A 130 15.73 -8.14 -4.88
CA ASP A 130 14.59 -8.68 -5.64
C ASP A 130 14.02 -7.67 -6.66
N GLY A 131 14.55 -6.45 -6.71
CA GLY A 131 14.22 -5.46 -7.73
C GLY A 131 13.13 -4.46 -7.37
N ALA A 132 12.83 -4.25 -6.09
CA ALA A 132 11.93 -3.20 -5.66
C ALA A 132 12.38 -1.82 -6.14
N ASP A 133 11.45 -1.02 -6.67
CA ASP A 133 11.65 0.42 -6.88
C ASP A 133 11.32 1.19 -5.61
N VAL A 134 10.34 0.70 -4.86
CA VAL A 134 9.92 1.19 -3.54
C VAL A 134 9.81 0.00 -2.60
N ILE A 135 10.29 0.14 -1.39
CA ILE A 135 10.19 -0.86 -0.35
C ILE A 135 9.07 -0.46 0.61
N LYS A 136 8.23 -1.42 1.00
CA LYS A 136 7.21 -1.18 2.00
C LYS A 136 7.40 -2.13 3.18
N ILE A 137 7.45 -1.56 4.38
CA ILE A 137 7.57 -2.28 5.65
C ILE A 137 6.31 -1.97 6.48
N ALA A 138 5.58 -3.01 6.87
CA ALA A 138 4.40 -2.90 7.73
C ALA A 138 4.47 -3.96 8.83
N CYS A 139 4.79 -3.59 10.05
CA CYS A 139 4.99 -4.48 11.18
C CYS A 139 4.01 -4.18 12.31
N MET A 140 3.65 -5.16 13.12
CA MET A 140 2.76 -4.97 14.26
C MET A 140 3.51 -4.32 15.42
N ALA A 141 3.05 -3.15 15.87
CA ALA A 141 3.55 -2.58 17.10
C ALA A 141 3.00 -3.34 18.31
N GLN A 142 3.87 -3.68 19.24
CA GLN A 142 3.53 -4.21 20.56
C GLN A 142 3.52 -3.09 21.61
N GLU A 143 4.30 -2.04 21.38
CA GLU A 143 4.43 -0.85 22.20
C GLU A 143 4.67 0.40 21.33
N GLU A 144 4.47 1.60 21.88
CA GLU A 144 4.62 2.86 21.12
C GLU A 144 6.06 3.07 20.62
N GLU A 145 7.05 2.57 21.34
CA GLU A 145 8.48 2.65 21.00
C GLU A 145 8.81 1.96 19.66
N ASP A 146 8.04 0.96 19.27
CA ASP A 146 8.19 0.27 17.97
C ASP A 146 8.10 1.21 16.77
N ASN A 147 7.35 2.32 16.90
CA ASN A 147 7.30 3.34 15.88
C ASN A 147 8.68 3.96 15.60
N LEU A 148 9.54 4.09 16.61
CA LEU A 148 10.87 4.67 16.46
C LEU A 148 11.76 3.78 15.58
N ILE A 149 11.62 2.44 15.69
CA ILE A 149 12.36 1.48 14.87
C ILE A 149 12.06 1.70 13.39
N VAL A 150 10.78 1.75 13.01
CA VAL A 150 10.39 1.95 11.60
C VAL A 150 10.71 3.37 11.10
N MET A 151 10.67 4.37 11.97
CA MET A 151 11.02 5.74 11.63
C MET A 151 12.53 5.90 11.36
N ASP A 152 13.37 5.20 12.09
CA ASP A 152 14.83 5.25 11.87
C ASP A 152 15.24 4.65 10.51
N LEU A 153 14.46 3.74 9.94
CA LEU A 153 14.70 3.20 8.60
C LEU A 153 14.73 4.28 7.50
N TYR A 154 14.00 5.38 7.67
CA TYR A 154 13.96 6.48 6.70
C TYR A 154 15.29 7.25 6.60
N ARG A 155 16.20 7.10 7.56
CA ARG A 155 17.56 7.70 7.47
C ARG A 155 18.45 6.98 6.47
N GLU A 156 18.15 5.72 6.20
CA GLU A 156 18.96 4.85 5.36
C GLU A 156 18.39 4.68 3.94
N HIS A 157 17.10 5.00 3.74
CA HIS A 157 16.40 4.74 2.48
C HIS A 157 15.36 5.82 2.12
N ASP A 158 15.54 6.44 0.94
CA ASP A 158 14.62 7.46 0.42
C ASP A 158 13.37 6.84 -0.26
N ARG A 159 13.54 5.67 -0.91
CA ARG A 159 12.46 4.95 -1.62
C ARG A 159 11.81 3.93 -0.67
N LEU A 160 11.25 4.42 0.43
CA LEU A 160 10.71 3.61 1.51
C LEU A 160 9.34 4.12 1.94
N VAL A 161 8.46 3.18 2.28
CA VAL A 161 7.22 3.40 3.04
C VAL A 161 7.26 2.47 4.24
N ALA A 162 7.43 2.99 5.44
CA ALA A 162 7.53 2.19 6.65
C ALA A 162 6.57 2.73 7.72
N PHE A 163 5.81 1.84 8.33
CA PHE A 163 4.92 2.15 9.42
C PHE A 163 4.56 0.89 10.22
N CYS A 164 4.14 1.11 11.45
CA CYS A 164 3.58 0.06 12.28
C CYS A 164 2.08 -0.11 12.08
N MET A 165 1.59 -1.32 12.37
CA MET A 165 0.18 -1.70 12.48
C MET A 165 -0.21 -1.75 13.96
N GLY A 166 -1.51 -1.92 14.23
CA GLY A 166 -2.04 -1.90 15.60
C GLY A 166 -2.35 -0.48 16.09
N GLU A 167 -2.97 -0.38 17.25
CA GLU A 167 -3.31 0.92 17.85
C GLU A 167 -2.06 1.69 18.23
N GLU A 168 -1.06 1.03 18.82
CA GLU A 168 0.23 1.61 19.20
C GLU A 168 1.04 2.08 17.97
N GLY A 169 0.76 1.52 16.78
CA GLY A 169 1.46 1.84 15.53
C GLY A 169 0.92 3.05 14.76
N ARG A 170 -0.16 3.70 15.23
CA ARG A 170 -0.88 4.73 14.45
C ARG A 170 -0.03 5.96 14.11
N GLU A 171 0.89 6.35 14.97
CA GLU A 171 1.73 7.54 14.76
C GLU A 171 2.66 7.41 13.56
N SER A 172 3.26 6.25 13.36
CA SER A 172 4.17 6.03 12.23
C SER A 172 3.45 6.04 10.88
N ARG A 173 2.13 5.75 10.83
CA ARG A 173 1.32 5.93 9.61
C ARG A 173 1.18 7.39 9.20
N VAL A 174 1.07 8.30 10.16
CA VAL A 174 1.05 9.74 9.89
C VAL A 174 2.46 10.20 9.49
N THR A 175 3.49 9.73 10.20
CA THR A 175 4.87 10.07 9.95
C THR A 175 5.33 9.67 8.54
N SER A 176 4.84 8.55 7.99
CA SER A 176 5.15 8.09 6.62
C SER A 176 4.76 9.09 5.52
N LEU A 177 3.91 10.07 5.83
CA LEU A 177 3.57 11.16 4.90
C LEU A 177 4.67 12.21 4.75
N PHE A 178 5.63 12.23 5.65
CA PHE A 178 6.69 13.26 5.69
C PHE A 178 8.05 12.73 5.27
N PHE A 179 8.24 11.42 5.25
CA PHE A 179 9.51 10.77 4.96
C PHE A 179 9.41 9.78 3.79
N GLY A 180 10.56 9.39 3.22
CA GLY A 180 10.66 8.44 2.12
C GLY A 180 9.77 8.84 0.93
N GLU A 181 8.92 7.92 0.48
CA GLU A 181 7.97 8.16 -0.62
C GLU A 181 6.85 9.16 -0.25
N LYS A 182 6.77 9.58 0.99
CA LYS A 182 5.75 10.53 1.50
C LYS A 182 4.33 10.08 1.18
N MET A 183 4.04 8.82 1.45
CA MET A 183 2.71 8.26 1.25
C MET A 183 2.28 7.35 2.40
N THR A 184 0.97 7.24 2.56
CA THR A 184 0.33 6.33 3.51
C THR A 184 -0.95 5.73 2.93
N TYR A 185 -1.51 4.74 3.60
CA TYR A 185 -2.68 3.98 3.20
C TYR A 185 -3.82 4.23 4.20
N ALA A 186 -4.97 4.69 3.71
CA ALA A 186 -6.13 5.00 4.51
C ALA A 186 -7.32 4.09 4.19
N ALA A 187 -8.18 3.83 5.16
CA ALA A 187 -9.51 3.29 4.90
C ALA A 187 -10.44 4.41 4.40
N ALA A 188 -11.39 4.09 3.52
CA ALA A 188 -12.38 5.06 3.07
C ALA A 188 -13.34 5.48 4.21
N SER A 189 -13.61 4.56 5.13
CA SER A 189 -14.44 4.74 6.32
C SER A 189 -14.07 3.68 7.39
N GLU A 190 -14.60 3.82 8.59
CA GLU A 190 -14.45 2.83 9.67
C GLU A 190 -14.90 1.40 9.27
N TYR A 191 -15.86 1.31 8.34
CA TYR A 191 -16.37 0.01 7.84
C TYR A 191 -15.50 -0.64 6.77
N SER A 192 -14.49 0.05 6.28
CA SER A 192 -13.60 -0.40 5.19
C SER A 192 -12.14 -0.59 5.63
N ILE A 193 -11.88 -0.62 6.93
CA ILE A 193 -10.56 -0.89 7.52
C ILE A 193 -10.10 -2.29 7.08
N VAL A 194 -8.87 -2.39 6.57
CA VAL A 194 -8.27 -3.63 6.06
C VAL A 194 -7.02 -4.07 6.82
N ALA A 195 -6.55 -3.23 7.74
CA ALA A 195 -5.37 -3.52 8.55
C ALA A 195 -5.54 -2.96 9.97
N PRO A 196 -5.01 -3.62 11.01
CA PRO A 196 -5.04 -3.11 12.37
C PRO A 196 -4.44 -1.70 12.47
N GLY A 197 -5.09 -0.81 13.22
CA GLY A 197 -4.65 0.57 13.42
C GLY A 197 -4.69 1.46 12.16
N GLN A 198 -5.31 1.01 11.08
CA GLN A 198 -5.44 1.81 9.86
C GLN A 198 -6.34 3.02 10.13
N LEU A 199 -5.84 4.22 9.81
CA LEU A 199 -6.60 5.46 9.88
C LEU A 199 -7.56 5.56 8.70
N THR A 200 -8.71 6.19 8.93
CA THR A 200 -9.60 6.61 7.85
C THR A 200 -9.04 7.83 7.11
N TYR A 201 -9.50 8.03 5.89
CA TYR A 201 -9.14 9.23 5.12
C TYR A 201 -9.59 10.52 5.84
N GLY A 202 -10.73 10.49 6.53
CA GLY A 202 -11.23 11.61 7.33
C GLY A 202 -10.27 11.96 8.47
N GLU A 203 -9.88 10.97 9.30
CA GLU A 203 -8.93 11.18 10.40
C GLU A 203 -7.60 11.75 9.90
N LEU A 204 -7.04 11.22 8.79
CA LEU A 204 -5.80 11.75 8.22
C LEU A 204 -5.96 13.17 7.68
N SER A 205 -7.10 13.49 7.04
CA SER A 205 -7.38 14.83 6.55
C SER A 205 -7.48 15.84 7.69
N ASP A 206 -8.13 15.47 8.78
CA ASP A 206 -8.24 16.32 9.96
C ASP A 206 -6.87 16.57 10.59
N LEU A 207 -6.06 15.53 10.76
CA LEU A 207 -4.70 15.65 11.30
C LEU A 207 -3.79 16.54 10.43
N LEU A 208 -3.89 16.42 9.10
CA LEU A 208 -3.10 17.24 8.17
C LEU A 208 -3.56 18.70 8.14
N ASN A 209 -4.86 18.96 8.27
CA ASN A 209 -5.39 20.32 8.30
C ASN A 209 -5.03 21.05 9.59
N PHE A 210 -4.99 20.38 10.74
CA PHE A 210 -4.54 20.97 12.01
C PHE A 210 -3.07 21.42 12.01
N GLY A 211 -2.23 20.84 11.11
CA GLY A 211 -0.80 21.17 11.04
C GLY A 211 -0.43 22.34 10.11
N PHE A 212 -1.37 22.92 9.35
CA PHE A 212 -1.08 23.88 8.28
C PHE A 212 -1.91 25.18 8.33
N ASP A 213 -2.72 25.38 9.36
CA ASP A 213 -3.60 26.57 9.47
C ASP A 213 -2.96 27.76 10.21
N ASP A 214 -1.64 27.81 10.42
CA ASP A 214 -0.95 28.96 11.00
C ASP A 214 0.38 29.26 10.26
N GLU A 215 0.28 29.88 9.05
CA GLU A 215 1.26 30.89 8.58
C GLU A 215 0.70 31.71 7.40
#